data_4f077ec3cb80f33f7273f7816171f68e
#
_entry.id   4f077ec3cb80f33f7273f7816171f68e
#
_cell.length_a   1.000
_cell.length_b   1.000
_cell.length_c   1.000
_cell.angle_alpha   90.00
_cell.angle_beta   90.00
_cell.angle_gamma   90.00
#
_symmetry.space_group_name_H-M   'P 1'
#
loop_
_entity.id
_entity.type
_entity.pdbx_description
1 polymer ?
#
loop_
_entity_poly.entity_id
_entity_poly.type
_entity_poly.pdbx_seq_one_letter_code
_entity_poly.pdbx_strand_id
1 'polypeptide(L)'
;MSGGGQLRLSGGRRLLSPGGRTARPTTSRVREAVMNILAPHLQDCRWLDLCSGSGVMGCEALQRGARCVLAVDQDPQCIRVSRSNLSAVAASRSPAPEIRTERRELISWLRKGWSQEPFDIVYFDPPYDQGLYEPCLIALAKGNWLHQDSLVVCEHRS
;
A
#
# COMPACT_ATOMS: atom_id res chain seq x y z
N MET A 1 6.73 3.49 -27.54
CA MET A 1 7.12 3.64 -26.23
C MET A 1 5.97 4.05 -25.34
N SER A 2 5.96 3.51 -24.31
CA SER A 2 4.87 3.76 -23.41
C SER A 2 4.84 5.20 -22.99
N GLY A 3 3.69 5.73 -22.84
CA GLY A 3 3.51 7.10 -22.45
C GLY A 3 3.81 7.43 -21.03
N GLY A 4 4.17 6.50 -20.23
CA GLY A 4 4.45 6.78 -18.85
C GLY A 4 5.93 6.83 -18.58
N GLY A 5 6.34 7.63 -17.64
CA GLY A 5 7.69 7.57 -17.15
C GLY A 5 7.94 6.25 -16.44
N GLN A 6 9.20 5.89 -16.31
CA GLN A 6 9.58 4.70 -15.58
C GLN A 6 9.21 4.86 -14.11
N LEU A 7 8.52 3.87 -13.54
CA LEU A 7 8.21 3.91 -12.12
C LEU A 7 9.48 3.62 -11.32
N ARG A 8 9.84 4.52 -10.43
CA ARG A 8 11.04 4.39 -9.61
C ARG A 8 10.74 4.74 -8.17
N LEU A 9 11.41 4.03 -7.27
CA LEU A 9 11.40 4.38 -5.86
C LEU A 9 12.34 5.54 -5.57
N SER A 10 12.19 6.11 -4.41
CA SER A 10 13.20 7.01 -3.86
C SER A 10 14.53 6.26 -3.83
N GLY A 11 15.58 6.88 -4.32
CA GLY A 11 16.87 6.22 -4.48
C GLY A 11 17.08 5.59 -5.84
N GLY A 12 16.06 5.55 -6.70
CA GLY A 12 16.20 5.22 -8.10
C GLY A 12 15.89 3.80 -8.55
N ARG A 13 15.56 2.89 -7.65
CA ARG A 13 15.25 1.50 -8.05
C ARG A 13 14.02 1.49 -8.98
N ARG A 14 14.16 0.81 -10.08
CA ARG A 14 13.05 0.64 -11.02
C ARG A 14 12.05 -0.37 -10.50
N LEU A 15 10.78 -0.08 -10.70
CA LEU A 15 9.69 -0.99 -10.37
C LEU A 15 8.87 -1.29 -11.63
N LEU A 16 8.17 -2.41 -11.58
CA LEU A 16 7.20 -2.74 -12.63
C LEU A 16 5.95 -1.89 -12.45
N SER A 17 5.25 -1.63 -13.55
CA SER A 17 3.95 -0.97 -13.52
C SER A 17 2.89 -1.92 -14.04
N PRO A 18 1.70 -1.96 -13.42
CA PRO A 18 0.61 -2.74 -13.99
C PRO A 18 0.22 -2.13 -15.33
N GLY A 19 -0.12 -2.97 -16.29
CA GLY A 19 -0.65 -2.47 -17.55
C GLY A 19 -2.08 -2.01 -17.36
N GLY A 20 -2.61 -1.31 -18.37
CA GLY A 20 -3.99 -0.91 -18.39
C GLY A 20 -4.23 0.45 -17.78
N ARG A 21 -5.51 0.81 -17.76
CA ARG A 21 -5.93 2.16 -17.40
C ARG A 21 -6.47 2.27 -15.99
N THR A 22 -6.59 1.15 -15.30
CA THR A 22 -7.19 1.14 -13.98
C THR A 22 -6.23 1.59 -12.90
N ALA A 23 -4.93 1.46 -13.16
CA ALA A 23 -3.93 1.83 -12.17
C ALA A 23 -3.48 3.26 -12.44
N ARG A 24 -3.65 4.11 -11.45
CA ARG A 24 -3.13 5.48 -11.50
C ARG A 24 -1.98 5.57 -10.53
N PRO A 25 -0.75 5.63 -11.04
CA PRO A 25 0.38 5.70 -10.12
C PRO A 25 0.36 7.01 -9.33
N THR A 26 0.67 6.89 -8.07
CA THR A 26 0.91 8.06 -7.24
C THR A 26 2.19 8.72 -7.75
N THR A 27 2.15 10.03 -7.97
CA THR A 27 3.34 10.73 -8.45
C THR A 27 4.46 10.67 -7.42
N SER A 28 5.70 10.77 -7.88
CA SER A 28 6.85 10.75 -6.97
C SER A 28 6.80 11.89 -5.96
N ARG A 29 6.26 13.03 -6.37
CA ARG A 29 6.12 14.17 -5.47
C ARG A 29 5.16 13.89 -4.33
N VAL A 30 4.00 13.29 -4.65
CA VAL A 30 3.01 12.95 -3.63
C VAL A 30 3.56 11.85 -2.73
N ARG A 31 4.21 10.83 -3.30
CA ARG A 31 4.83 9.77 -2.51
C ARG A 31 5.81 10.32 -1.49
N GLU A 32 6.69 11.19 -1.96
CA GLU A 32 7.71 11.78 -1.09
C GLU A 32 7.07 12.59 0.03
N ALA A 33 6.03 13.38 -0.30
CA ALA A 33 5.33 14.16 0.71
C ALA A 33 4.69 13.27 1.76
N VAL A 34 4.01 12.19 1.33
CA VAL A 34 3.38 11.25 2.26
C VAL A 34 4.43 10.60 3.16
N MET A 35 5.52 10.13 2.57
CA MET A 35 6.56 9.46 3.34
C MET A 35 7.26 10.40 4.31
N ASN A 36 7.40 11.66 3.95
CA ASN A 36 7.97 12.64 4.88
C ASN A 36 7.05 12.88 6.08
N ILE A 37 5.76 12.95 5.84
CA ILE A 37 4.79 13.11 6.94
C ILE A 37 4.83 11.86 7.85
N LEU A 38 4.93 10.68 7.27
CA LEU A 38 4.91 9.43 8.02
C LEU A 38 6.25 9.03 8.61
N ALA A 39 7.31 9.75 8.30
CA ALA A 39 8.67 9.34 8.64
C ALA A 39 8.84 8.88 10.10
N PRO A 40 8.28 9.56 11.11
CA PRO A 40 8.45 9.12 12.49
C PRO A 40 7.79 7.78 12.82
N HIS A 41 6.91 7.29 11.94
CA HIS A 41 6.10 6.10 12.20
C HIS A 41 6.50 4.89 11.36
N LEU A 42 7.50 5.02 10.49
CA LEU A 42 7.79 3.99 9.49
C LEU A 42 8.69 2.86 10.01
N GLN A 43 9.64 3.17 10.87
CA GLN A 43 10.56 2.17 11.37
C GLN A 43 9.81 1.09 12.14
N ASP A 44 9.98 -0.16 11.71
CA ASP A 44 9.34 -1.35 12.30
C ASP A 44 7.82 -1.35 12.19
N CYS A 45 7.22 -0.55 11.31
CA CYS A 45 5.77 -0.50 11.21
C CYS A 45 5.20 -1.71 10.47
N ARG A 46 3.93 -1.97 10.74
CA ARG A 46 3.10 -2.88 9.95
C ARG A 46 2.23 -2.04 9.03
N TRP A 47 2.42 -2.22 7.75
CA TRP A 47 1.80 -1.39 6.71
C TRP A 47 0.74 -2.18 5.96
N LEU A 48 -0.47 -1.65 5.87
CA LEU A 48 -1.55 -2.22 5.06
C LEU A 48 -1.83 -1.30 3.89
N ASP A 49 -1.69 -1.84 2.68
CA ASP A 49 -1.87 -1.08 1.45
C ASP A 49 -3.17 -1.53 0.78
N LEU A 50 -4.18 -0.71 0.86
CA LEU A 50 -5.48 -1.00 0.26
C LEU A 50 -5.52 -0.38 -1.13
N CYS A 51 -5.86 -1.18 -2.15
CA CYS A 51 -5.79 -0.79 -3.56
C CYS A 51 -4.34 -0.54 -3.98
N SER A 52 -3.52 -1.56 -3.85
CA SER A 52 -2.07 -1.41 -3.92
C SER A 52 -1.51 -1.04 -5.31
N GLY A 53 -2.22 -1.37 -6.37
CA GLY A 53 -1.74 -1.09 -7.73
C GLY A 53 -0.38 -1.72 -7.98
N SER A 54 0.65 -0.90 -8.16
CA SER A 54 2.02 -1.38 -8.36
C SER A 54 2.69 -1.83 -7.07
N GLY A 55 2.12 -1.47 -5.90
CA GLY A 55 2.76 -1.71 -4.62
C GLY A 55 3.80 -0.67 -4.26
N VAL A 56 3.86 0.45 -4.99
CA VAL A 56 4.92 1.42 -4.81
C VAL A 56 4.95 2.01 -3.40
N MET A 57 3.78 2.28 -2.80
CA MET A 57 3.75 2.84 -1.46
C MET A 57 4.27 1.86 -0.42
N GLY A 58 3.90 0.58 -0.54
CA GLY A 58 4.46 -0.45 0.33
C GLY A 58 5.97 -0.61 0.13
N CYS A 59 6.45 -0.48 -1.11
CA CYS A 59 7.88 -0.51 -1.38
C CYS A 59 8.61 0.64 -0.71
N GLU A 60 8.03 1.84 -0.76
CA GLU A 60 8.62 2.98 -0.04
C GLU A 60 8.67 2.72 1.46
N ALA A 61 7.58 2.14 2.01
CA ALA A 61 7.55 1.81 3.41
C ALA A 61 8.64 0.79 3.78
N LEU A 62 8.86 -0.22 2.94
CA LEU A 62 9.92 -1.19 3.15
C LEU A 62 11.30 -0.54 3.17
N GLN A 63 11.56 0.38 2.24
CA GLN A 63 12.84 1.08 2.21
C GLN A 63 13.08 1.89 3.47
N ARG A 64 12.02 2.31 4.13
CA ARG A 64 12.10 3.15 5.33
C ARG A 64 11.92 2.37 6.61
N GLY A 65 11.98 1.04 6.54
CA GLY A 65 12.09 0.21 7.73
C GLY A 65 10.83 -0.54 8.16
N ALA A 66 9.77 -0.54 7.34
CA ALA A 66 8.58 -1.33 7.66
C ALA A 66 8.97 -2.81 7.83
N ARG A 67 8.43 -3.47 8.85
CA ARG A 67 8.71 -4.89 9.09
C ARG A 67 7.69 -5.80 8.43
N CYS A 68 6.57 -5.25 7.99
CA CYS A 68 5.52 -6.03 7.36
C CYS A 68 4.73 -5.15 6.41
N VAL A 69 4.45 -5.67 5.22
CA VAL A 69 3.56 -5.03 4.25
C VAL A 69 2.55 -6.07 3.77
N LEU A 70 1.27 -5.73 3.93
CA LEU A 70 0.18 -6.49 3.32
C LEU A 70 -0.45 -5.62 2.24
N ALA A 71 -0.35 -6.06 0.99
CA ALA A 71 -0.90 -5.33 -0.15
C ALA A 71 -2.15 -6.04 -0.66
N VAL A 72 -3.21 -5.28 -0.84
CA VAL A 72 -4.52 -5.80 -1.24
C VAL A 72 -5.00 -5.08 -2.48
N ASP A 73 -5.45 -5.84 -3.46
CA ASP A 73 -6.06 -5.29 -4.67
C ASP A 73 -7.00 -6.34 -5.24
N GLN A 74 -8.03 -5.92 -5.95
CA GLN A 74 -8.91 -6.90 -6.58
C GLN A 74 -8.43 -7.31 -7.98
N ASP A 75 -7.56 -6.53 -8.58
CA ASP A 75 -7.04 -6.80 -9.93
C ASP A 75 -5.89 -7.80 -9.86
N PRO A 76 -6.00 -8.96 -10.52
CA PRO A 76 -4.95 -9.97 -10.44
C PRO A 76 -3.61 -9.50 -11.00
N GLN A 77 -3.62 -8.62 -12.01
CA GLN A 77 -2.37 -8.10 -12.56
C GLN A 77 -1.70 -7.16 -11.57
N CYS A 78 -2.47 -6.31 -10.89
CA CYS A 78 -1.93 -5.45 -9.85
C CYS A 78 -1.29 -6.27 -8.73
N ILE A 79 -1.94 -7.36 -8.34
CA ILE A 79 -1.39 -8.21 -7.28
C ILE A 79 -0.09 -8.89 -7.72
N ARG A 80 0.00 -9.36 -8.97
CA ARG A 80 1.24 -9.94 -9.47
C ARG A 80 2.37 -8.93 -9.46
N VAL A 81 2.08 -7.72 -9.93
CA VAL A 81 3.09 -6.65 -9.99
C VAL A 81 3.49 -6.21 -8.59
N SER A 82 2.53 -6.03 -7.69
CA SER A 82 2.82 -5.68 -6.30
C SER A 82 3.73 -6.71 -5.64
N ARG A 83 3.39 -7.99 -5.82
CA ARG A 83 4.20 -9.07 -5.23
C ARG A 83 5.64 -9.02 -5.74
N SER A 84 5.80 -8.85 -7.05
CA SER A 84 7.12 -8.79 -7.66
C SER A 84 7.93 -7.62 -7.11
N ASN A 85 7.31 -6.45 -7.08
CA ASN A 85 7.99 -5.23 -6.62
C ASN A 85 8.35 -5.32 -5.13
N LEU A 86 7.41 -5.74 -4.31
CA LEU A 86 7.64 -5.85 -2.87
C LEU A 86 8.72 -6.88 -2.56
N SER A 87 8.68 -8.02 -3.24
CA SER A 87 9.68 -9.07 -3.04
C SER A 87 11.08 -8.59 -3.41
N ALA A 88 11.20 -7.83 -4.49
CA ALA A 88 12.50 -7.32 -4.92
C ALA A 88 13.08 -6.35 -3.89
N VAL A 89 12.25 -5.48 -3.32
CA VAL A 89 12.72 -4.54 -2.31
C VAL A 89 13.06 -5.28 -1.02
N ALA A 90 12.21 -6.22 -0.60
CA ALA A 90 12.42 -6.97 0.62
C ALA A 90 13.71 -7.77 0.58
N ALA A 91 14.07 -8.29 -0.59
CA ALA A 91 15.28 -9.10 -0.74
C ALA A 91 16.55 -8.31 -0.42
N SER A 92 16.50 -6.98 -0.50
CA SER A 92 17.65 -6.14 -0.19
C SER A 92 17.69 -5.69 1.27
N ARG A 93 16.75 -6.17 2.09
CA ARG A 93 16.65 -5.76 3.50
C ARG A 93 17.08 -6.88 4.43
N SER A 94 17.71 -6.52 5.53
CA SER A 94 18.13 -7.48 6.54
C SER A 94 17.89 -6.90 7.93
N PRO A 95 17.08 -7.55 8.78
CA PRO A 95 16.38 -8.80 8.49
C PRO A 95 15.27 -8.60 7.46
N ALA A 96 14.91 -9.68 6.77
CA ALA A 96 13.92 -9.61 5.71
C ALA A 96 12.54 -9.27 6.30
N PRO A 97 11.85 -8.26 5.76
CA PRO A 97 10.49 -7.97 6.19
C PRO A 97 9.50 -9.01 5.67
N GLU A 98 8.36 -9.09 6.33
CA GLU A 98 7.28 -9.95 5.91
C GLU A 98 6.48 -9.27 4.80
N ILE A 99 6.19 -10.01 3.72
CA ILE A 99 5.39 -9.49 2.62
C ILE A 99 4.25 -10.44 2.36
N ARG A 100 3.04 -9.89 2.28
CA ARG A 100 1.87 -10.65 1.88
C ARG A 100 1.11 -9.85 0.83
N THR A 101 0.52 -10.57 -0.14
CA THR A 101 -0.36 -9.97 -1.14
C THR A 101 -1.63 -10.76 -1.18
N GLU A 102 -2.78 -10.06 -1.26
CA GLU A 102 -4.09 -10.68 -1.27
C GLU A 102 -4.92 -10.07 -2.38
N ARG A 103 -5.47 -10.93 -3.22
CA ARG A 103 -6.46 -10.48 -4.21
C ARG A 103 -7.83 -10.58 -3.57
N ARG A 104 -8.45 -9.43 -3.26
CA ARG A 104 -9.70 -9.39 -2.54
C ARG A 104 -10.60 -8.27 -3.03
N GLU A 105 -11.90 -8.48 -2.93
CA GLU A 105 -12.84 -7.38 -2.99
C GLU A 105 -12.76 -6.67 -1.64
N LEU A 106 -12.47 -5.38 -1.69
CA LEU A 106 -11.98 -4.66 -0.51
C LEU A 106 -12.97 -4.63 0.65
N ILE A 107 -14.21 -4.20 0.39
CA ILE A 107 -15.15 -3.95 1.48
C ILE A 107 -15.55 -5.24 2.18
N SER A 108 -15.90 -6.28 1.43
CA SER A 108 -16.29 -7.54 2.06
C SER A 108 -15.13 -8.18 2.81
N TRP A 109 -13.90 -8.01 2.32
CA TRP A 109 -12.73 -8.51 3.03
C TRP A 109 -12.51 -7.78 4.35
N LEU A 110 -12.59 -6.44 4.31
CA LEU A 110 -12.43 -5.65 5.53
C LEU A 110 -13.51 -5.96 6.56
N ARG A 111 -14.74 -6.20 6.11
CA ARG A 111 -15.86 -6.50 7.01
C ARG A 111 -15.68 -7.83 7.76
N LYS A 112 -14.86 -8.72 7.26
CA LYS A 112 -14.56 -9.96 7.98
C LYS A 112 -13.75 -9.72 9.24
N GLY A 113 -13.08 -8.58 9.32
CA GLY A 113 -12.23 -8.27 10.44
C GLY A 113 -10.87 -8.92 10.36
N TRP A 114 -10.04 -8.58 11.30
CA TRP A 114 -8.65 -9.00 11.34
C TRP A 114 -8.37 -9.67 12.68
N SER A 115 -7.75 -10.84 12.65
CA SER A 115 -7.52 -11.64 13.84
C SER A 115 -6.05 -11.68 14.25
N GLN A 116 -5.21 -10.98 13.53
CA GLN A 116 -3.79 -10.94 13.84
C GLN A 116 -3.41 -9.57 14.38
N GLU A 117 -2.13 -9.31 14.49
CA GLU A 117 -1.65 -8.03 15.04
C GLU A 117 -2.17 -6.86 14.19
N PRO A 118 -2.70 -5.80 14.82
CA PRO A 118 -3.19 -4.64 14.08
C PRO A 118 -2.10 -3.94 13.29
N PHE A 119 -2.52 -3.16 12.29
CA PHE A 119 -1.58 -2.40 11.48
C PHE A 119 -1.32 -1.03 12.08
N ASP A 120 -0.10 -0.55 11.92
CA ASP A 120 0.29 0.77 12.39
C ASP A 120 -0.12 1.85 11.39
N ILE A 121 -0.02 1.54 10.11
CA ILE A 121 -0.36 2.48 9.05
C ILE A 121 -1.20 1.76 8.01
N VAL A 122 -2.32 2.37 7.64
CA VAL A 122 -3.16 1.92 6.53
C VAL A 122 -3.15 3.02 5.48
N TYR A 123 -2.76 2.66 4.27
CA TYR A 123 -2.77 3.57 3.13
C TYR A 123 -3.90 3.18 2.19
N PHE A 124 -4.74 4.15 1.84
CA PHE A 124 -5.93 3.90 1.05
C PHE A 124 -6.07 4.92 -0.07
N ASP A 125 -5.86 4.48 -1.31
CA ASP A 125 -5.97 5.32 -2.50
C ASP A 125 -6.72 4.54 -3.58
N PRO A 126 -8.07 4.52 -3.53
CA PRO A 126 -8.83 3.81 -4.55
C PRO A 126 -8.70 4.54 -5.89
N PRO A 127 -8.75 3.80 -7.03
CA PRO A 127 -8.59 4.41 -8.35
C PRO A 127 -9.68 5.41 -8.68
N TYR A 128 -10.87 5.22 -8.12
CA TYR A 128 -12.00 6.14 -8.30
C TYR A 128 -12.65 6.36 -6.97
N ASP A 129 -13.12 7.58 -6.76
CA ASP A 129 -13.92 7.87 -5.58
C ASP A 129 -15.36 7.42 -5.86
N GLN A 130 -15.64 6.18 -5.60
CA GLN A 130 -16.95 5.58 -5.81
C GLN A 130 -17.69 5.39 -4.50
N GLY A 131 -17.49 6.30 -3.57
CA GLY A 131 -18.11 6.16 -2.27
C GLY A 131 -17.48 5.09 -1.41
N LEU A 132 -16.22 4.74 -1.70
CA LEU A 132 -15.54 3.68 -0.97
C LEU A 132 -14.96 4.13 0.36
N TYR A 133 -14.72 5.42 0.53
CA TYR A 133 -14.02 5.90 1.72
C TYR A 133 -14.79 5.60 3.00
N GLU A 134 -16.05 5.98 3.06
CA GLU A 134 -16.83 5.80 4.28
C GLU A 134 -17.00 4.34 4.68
N PRO A 135 -17.45 3.44 3.79
CA PRO A 135 -17.60 2.05 4.19
C PRO A 135 -16.27 1.38 4.56
N CYS A 136 -15.17 1.77 3.91
CA CYS A 136 -13.87 1.23 4.27
C CYS A 136 -13.40 1.73 5.64
N LEU A 137 -13.58 3.02 5.90
CA LEU A 137 -13.19 3.56 7.20
C LEU A 137 -14.01 2.95 8.33
N ILE A 138 -15.30 2.74 8.11
CA ILE A 138 -16.15 2.08 9.10
C ILE A 138 -15.66 0.65 9.35
N ALA A 139 -15.37 -0.10 8.28
CA ALA A 139 -14.91 -1.48 8.42
C ALA A 139 -13.57 -1.56 9.12
N LEU A 140 -12.66 -0.63 8.81
CA LEU A 140 -11.36 -0.57 9.48
C LEU A 140 -11.52 -0.30 10.98
N ALA A 141 -12.42 0.62 11.33
CA ALA A 141 -12.61 0.98 12.72
C ALA A 141 -13.23 -0.14 13.54
N LYS A 142 -14.06 -0.99 12.92
CA LYS A 142 -14.79 -2.03 13.65
C LYS A 142 -14.09 -3.38 13.68
N GLY A 143 -13.17 -3.63 12.78
CA GLY A 143 -12.69 -4.98 12.50
C GLY A 143 -11.39 -5.39 13.17
N ASN A 144 -10.93 -4.66 14.15
CA ASN A 144 -9.65 -4.95 14.84
C ASN A 144 -8.43 -4.77 13.93
N TRP A 145 -8.58 -3.98 12.89
CA TRP A 145 -7.47 -3.67 11.97
C TRP A 145 -6.48 -2.69 12.57
N LEU A 146 -6.96 -1.82 13.49
CA LEU A 146 -6.22 -0.67 13.99
C LEU A 146 -6.06 -0.76 15.49
N HIS A 147 -5.00 -0.15 16.01
CA HIS A 147 -4.84 0.12 17.43
C HIS A 147 -4.95 1.64 17.65
N GLN A 148 -4.85 2.08 18.91
CA GLN A 148 -5.14 3.48 19.23
C GLN A 148 -4.18 4.48 18.57
N ASP A 149 -2.97 4.05 18.23
CA ASP A 149 -1.97 4.93 17.64
C ASP A 149 -1.82 4.76 16.13
N SER A 150 -2.71 3.97 15.51
CA SER A 150 -2.66 3.72 14.07
C SER A 150 -3.01 4.97 13.29
N LEU A 151 -2.39 5.10 12.11
CA LEU A 151 -2.67 6.18 11.18
C LEU A 151 -3.34 5.60 9.93
N VAL A 152 -4.38 6.27 9.46
CA VAL A 152 -5.02 5.92 8.19
C VAL A 152 -4.81 7.08 7.24
N VAL A 153 -4.14 6.79 6.13
CA VAL A 153 -3.82 7.79 5.13
C VAL A 153 -4.74 7.57 3.95
N CYS A 154 -5.62 8.55 3.69
CA CYS A 154 -6.52 8.52 2.56
C CYS A 154 -6.08 9.57 1.58
N GLU A 155 -5.77 9.15 0.35
CA GLU A 155 -5.45 10.10 -0.69
C GLU A 155 -6.76 10.56 -1.31
N HIS A 156 -6.99 11.86 -1.26
CA HIS A 156 -8.22 12.45 -1.72
C HIS A 156 -7.97 13.32 -2.94
N ARG A 157 -8.86 13.24 -3.90
CA ARG A 157 -8.79 14.08 -5.09
C ARG A 157 -9.96 15.03 -5.10
N SER A 158 -9.66 16.27 -5.29
CA SER A 158 -10.68 17.30 -5.42
C SER A 158 -11.17 17.41 -6.87
#